data_35f78c4033ca8e834e90b8b314982a7f
#
_entry.id   35f78c4033ca8e834e90b8b314982a7f
#
_cell.length_a   1.000
_cell.length_b   1.000
_cell.length_c   1.000
_cell.angle_alpha   90.00
_cell.angle_beta   90.00
_cell.angle_gamma   90.00
#
_symmetry.space_group_name_H-M   'P 1'
#
loop_
_entity.id
_entity.type
_entity.pdbx_description
1 polymer ?
#
loop_
_entity_poly.entity_id
_entity_poly.type
_entity_poly.pdbx_seq_one_letter_code
_entity_poly.pdbx_strand_id
1 'polypeptide(L)'
;MAAKKELLSERVAKTAESTTKAVSRGADESAYFFAGFRLEPDGTLWRGETVVRLPPKELAALRLLLAHSGQVVSPAQLKQELWGDVHVTADSVPKCLSSLRARLEPDACIQTVYKRGYRFSVEIKRDVAVPAGKILRLAILPFATGYSVPEHLGPAMAEETTASLSRTPHFSVVVLARDSVFNLARRGLAAQQIGQELKADLVLTGTLQAFSSQYRLRAEMIRVEDGTQIWVEDMLALRSKTGALELDLMQRLAYRLGVDVPEDTAWSPMWNSEISAEAASSQEWNNGRLEISAATAEIDDEHSTRQKEAYHLFLRGHYEWQTLHRHHMQDGLQRLLQAVELDPTQIFAKVDLVNLCVAQALYGFMSPSASAEIVHQMAESIPELPQSAQALLPALGWVNFHFDRNLSSALLAFSFSAHLPHDPWTTRARVLFALSRNRFGEAVELLRAAIRVDPFSPWLQSRLAWALHLDAQASESLGQLHKCLTLFPNADGTNLYGAAILAFNGETKQAIEIARNLEQRLPHFDLATAVHAYALACSGQAEEARVVLERMQWLGRERFIARGFTPAAYVALGDNEAALAELRAADEARCPWFFQALADPRLKPLRGNPEFERMRAILLAMEAEVEQE
;
A
#
# COMPACT_ATOMS: atom_id res chain seq x y z
N MET A 1 -59.86 -14.63 25.15
CA MET A 1 -58.48 -15.10 25.09
C MET A 1 -57.53 -14.15 24.32
N ALA A 2 -58.03 -13.37 23.36
CA ALA A 2 -57.19 -12.41 22.60
C ALA A 2 -56.67 -11.22 23.45
N ALA A 3 -57.51 -10.62 24.28
CA ALA A 3 -57.11 -9.46 25.13
C ALA A 3 -56.02 -9.77 26.19
N LYS A 4 -55.87 -11.05 26.58
CA LYS A 4 -54.87 -11.48 27.56
C LYS A 4 -53.49 -11.69 26.91
N LYS A 5 -53.45 -11.92 25.58
CA LYS A 5 -52.21 -12.04 24.79
C LYS A 5 -51.62 -10.67 24.44
N GLU A 6 -52.48 -9.68 24.19
CA GLU A 6 -52.04 -8.29 23.91
C GLU A 6 -51.43 -7.63 25.15
N LEU A 7 -52.02 -7.83 26.33
CA LEU A 7 -51.48 -7.31 27.60
C LEU A 7 -50.14 -7.94 28.01
N LEU A 8 -49.90 -9.20 27.62
CA LEU A 8 -48.58 -9.84 27.84
C LEU A 8 -47.51 -9.35 26.86
N SER A 9 -47.89 -9.08 25.62
CA SER A 9 -46.95 -8.54 24.62
C SER A 9 -46.55 -7.10 24.92
N GLU A 10 -47.48 -6.25 25.40
CA GLU A 10 -47.15 -4.88 25.85
C GLU A 10 -46.31 -4.84 27.13
N ARG A 11 -46.51 -5.78 28.07
CA ARG A 11 -45.66 -5.88 29.26
C ARG A 11 -44.25 -6.36 28.94
N VAL A 12 -44.09 -7.30 28.01
CA VAL A 12 -42.77 -7.76 27.55
C VAL A 12 -42.04 -6.67 26.77
N ALA A 13 -42.74 -5.90 25.92
CA ALA A 13 -42.18 -4.77 25.20
C ALA A 13 -41.72 -3.62 26.15
N LYS A 14 -42.56 -3.26 27.16
CA LYS A 14 -42.17 -2.24 28.16
C LYS A 14 -41.05 -2.67 29.08
N THR A 15 -40.93 -3.97 29.39
CA THR A 15 -39.80 -4.50 30.18
C THR A 15 -38.51 -4.53 29.34
N ALA A 16 -38.62 -4.81 28.03
CA ALA A 16 -37.45 -4.72 27.12
C ALA A 16 -36.99 -3.28 26.90
N GLU A 17 -37.92 -2.31 26.76
CA GLU A 17 -37.54 -0.89 26.62
C GLU A 17 -36.97 -0.27 27.90
N SER A 18 -37.44 -0.69 29.08
CA SER A 18 -36.87 -0.20 30.35
C SER A 18 -35.49 -0.80 30.67
N THR A 19 -35.22 -2.03 30.20
CA THR A 19 -33.93 -2.70 30.33
C THR A 19 -32.92 -2.11 29.32
N THR A 20 -33.35 -1.67 28.15
CA THR A 20 -32.51 -1.06 27.12
C THR A 20 -32.16 0.40 27.47
N LYS A 21 -33.00 1.11 28.22
CA LYS A 21 -32.75 2.51 28.66
C LYS A 21 -31.86 2.66 29.89
N ALA A 22 -31.63 1.60 30.66
CA ALA A 22 -30.78 1.61 31.85
C ALA A 22 -29.32 1.20 31.55
N VAL A 23 -29.00 0.73 30.32
CA VAL A 23 -27.66 0.27 29.93
C VAL A 23 -26.91 1.29 29.04
N SER A 24 -27.54 2.41 28.67
CA SER A 24 -26.93 3.43 27.81
C SER A 24 -26.28 4.60 28.59
N ARG A 25 -25.41 4.31 29.57
CA ARG A 25 -24.44 5.29 30.08
C ARG A 25 -23.06 4.66 30.14
N GLY A 26 -22.26 4.87 29.05
CA GLY A 26 -20.82 4.67 29.07
C GLY A 26 -20.38 3.20 29.09
N ALA A 27 -20.88 2.37 28.17
CA ALA A 27 -20.19 1.11 27.89
C ALA A 27 -18.85 1.46 27.23
N ASP A 28 -17.77 1.26 27.98
CA ASP A 28 -16.39 1.32 27.47
C ASP A 28 -16.29 0.26 26.36
N GLU A 29 -16.13 0.69 25.11
CA GLU A 29 -16.08 -0.19 23.93
C GLU A 29 -14.71 -0.90 23.82
N SER A 30 -13.91 -0.87 24.86
CA SER A 30 -12.54 -1.41 24.89
C SER A 30 -12.51 -2.79 25.54
N ALA A 31 -11.74 -3.72 24.95
CA ALA A 31 -11.38 -4.95 25.63
C ALA A 31 -10.32 -4.68 26.72
N TYR A 32 -10.37 -5.42 27.82
CA TYR A 32 -9.41 -5.34 28.91
C TYR A 32 -8.54 -6.58 28.93
N PHE A 33 -7.22 -6.42 28.92
CA PHE A 33 -6.23 -7.48 29.08
C PHE A 33 -5.56 -7.36 30.44
N PHE A 34 -5.52 -8.43 31.19
CA PHE A 34 -4.89 -8.49 32.50
C PHE A 34 -4.58 -9.93 32.90
N ALA A 35 -3.39 -10.21 33.44
CA ALA A 35 -3.02 -11.49 34.00
C ALA A 35 -3.38 -12.73 33.12
N GLY A 36 -3.18 -12.62 31.80
CA GLY A 36 -3.52 -13.70 30.86
C GLY A 36 -5.01 -13.83 30.55
N PHE A 37 -5.84 -12.92 31.05
CA PHE A 37 -7.27 -12.83 30.71
C PHE A 37 -7.55 -11.72 29.72
N ARG A 38 -8.60 -11.94 28.87
CA ARG A 38 -9.15 -10.95 27.94
C ARG A 38 -10.65 -10.82 28.20
N LEU A 39 -11.11 -9.65 28.63
CA LEU A 39 -12.52 -9.34 28.77
C LEU A 39 -12.98 -8.51 27.58
N GLU A 40 -13.85 -9.09 26.76
CA GLU A 40 -14.44 -8.44 25.61
C GLU A 40 -15.52 -7.40 25.97
N PRO A 41 -15.82 -6.43 25.07
CA PRO A 41 -16.90 -5.46 25.30
C PRO A 41 -18.28 -6.12 25.50
N ASP A 42 -18.55 -7.25 24.86
CA ASP A 42 -19.77 -8.03 25.02
C ASP A 42 -19.89 -8.72 26.40
N GLY A 43 -18.80 -8.75 27.18
CA GLY A 43 -18.72 -9.36 28.51
C GLY A 43 -18.16 -10.78 28.51
N THR A 44 -17.72 -11.30 27.40
CA THR A 44 -17.05 -12.61 27.33
C THR A 44 -15.64 -12.49 27.90
N LEU A 45 -15.33 -13.28 28.93
CA LEU A 45 -14.00 -13.38 29.51
C LEU A 45 -13.28 -14.61 28.93
N TRP A 46 -12.10 -14.38 28.37
CA TRP A 46 -11.23 -15.42 27.85
C TRP A 46 -9.99 -15.60 28.73
N ARG A 47 -9.51 -16.83 28.82
CA ARG A 47 -8.19 -17.17 29.35
C ARG A 47 -7.46 -18.00 28.29
N GLY A 48 -6.50 -17.41 27.58
CA GLY A 48 -6.00 -17.99 26.35
C GLY A 48 -7.17 -18.24 25.38
N GLU A 49 -7.35 -19.47 24.93
CA GLU A 49 -8.45 -19.87 24.03
C GLU A 49 -9.72 -20.37 24.77
N THR A 50 -9.73 -20.37 26.10
CA THR A 50 -10.83 -20.92 26.89
C THR A 50 -11.75 -19.81 27.40
N VAL A 51 -13.06 -19.95 27.15
CA VAL A 51 -14.07 -19.02 27.68
C VAL A 51 -14.32 -19.29 29.16
N VAL A 52 -14.13 -18.26 29.99
CA VAL A 52 -14.46 -18.27 31.41
C VAL A 52 -15.82 -17.63 31.62
N ARG A 53 -16.84 -18.44 31.91
CA ARG A 53 -18.21 -17.94 32.12
C ARG A 53 -18.34 -17.22 33.46
N LEU A 54 -18.68 -15.93 33.42
CA LEU A 54 -18.95 -15.10 34.58
C LEU A 54 -20.46 -14.91 34.77
N PRO A 55 -21.02 -15.10 35.98
CA PRO A 55 -22.33 -14.64 36.32
C PRO A 55 -22.47 -13.12 36.16
N PRO A 56 -23.67 -12.58 35.85
CA PRO A 56 -23.84 -11.16 35.55
C PRO A 56 -23.34 -10.19 36.64
N LYS A 57 -23.43 -10.57 37.91
CA LYS A 57 -22.95 -9.73 39.02
C LYS A 57 -21.42 -9.74 39.16
N GLU A 58 -20.81 -10.88 38.88
CA GLU A 58 -19.36 -11.01 38.86
C GLU A 58 -18.74 -10.24 37.67
N LEU A 59 -19.38 -10.30 36.50
CA LEU A 59 -18.99 -9.51 35.35
C LEU A 59 -19.10 -8.00 35.61
N ALA A 60 -20.21 -7.56 36.22
CA ALA A 60 -20.37 -6.14 36.59
C ALA A 60 -19.33 -5.68 37.62
N ALA A 61 -19.01 -6.54 38.61
CA ALA A 61 -17.96 -6.26 39.58
C ALA A 61 -16.58 -6.16 38.93
N LEU A 62 -16.28 -7.10 38.00
CA LEU A 62 -15.00 -7.07 37.26
C LEU A 62 -14.88 -5.79 36.41
N ARG A 63 -15.92 -5.42 35.65
CA ARG A 63 -15.92 -4.18 34.86
C ARG A 63 -15.72 -2.94 35.71
N LEU A 64 -16.39 -2.83 36.85
CA LEU A 64 -16.23 -1.70 37.75
C LEU A 64 -14.80 -1.60 38.32
N LEU A 65 -14.21 -2.74 38.70
CA LEU A 65 -12.86 -2.79 39.22
C LEU A 65 -11.81 -2.46 38.16
N LEU A 66 -12.01 -2.94 36.91
CA LEU A 66 -11.16 -2.62 35.76
C LEU A 66 -11.24 -1.13 35.40
N ALA A 67 -12.42 -0.54 35.40
CA ALA A 67 -12.62 0.89 35.13
C ALA A 67 -11.90 1.78 36.17
N HIS A 68 -11.76 1.30 37.42
CA HIS A 68 -11.08 2.00 38.51
C HIS A 68 -9.75 1.35 38.88
N SER A 69 -9.02 0.82 37.91
CA SER A 69 -7.73 0.12 38.14
C SER A 69 -6.76 0.96 38.96
N GLY A 70 -6.08 0.32 39.92
CA GLY A 70 -5.15 0.98 40.85
C GLY A 70 -5.84 1.78 41.95
N GLN A 71 -7.12 2.14 41.84
CA GLN A 71 -7.90 2.87 42.86
C GLN A 71 -8.65 1.91 43.77
N VAL A 72 -9.03 2.39 44.94
CA VAL A 72 -9.82 1.61 45.90
C VAL A 72 -11.30 1.88 45.69
N VAL A 73 -12.05 0.85 45.29
CA VAL A 73 -13.51 0.89 45.18
C VAL A 73 -14.13 0.47 46.49
N SER A 74 -14.97 1.33 47.06
CA SER A 74 -15.60 1.05 48.35
C SER A 74 -16.70 -0.03 48.25
N PRO A 75 -17.01 -0.75 49.33
CA PRO A 75 -18.12 -1.69 49.36
C PRO A 75 -19.49 -1.05 49.06
N ALA A 76 -19.64 0.23 49.41
CA ALA A 76 -20.86 0.98 49.10
C ALA A 76 -21.04 1.24 47.61
N GLN A 77 -19.93 1.64 46.92
CA GLN A 77 -19.93 1.81 45.47
C GLN A 77 -20.23 0.49 44.76
N LEU A 78 -19.55 -0.61 45.15
CA LEU A 78 -19.82 -1.94 44.59
C LEU A 78 -21.29 -2.35 44.82
N LYS A 79 -21.82 -2.13 45.99
CA LYS A 79 -23.24 -2.43 46.29
C LYS A 79 -24.18 -1.64 45.38
N GLN A 80 -23.98 -0.33 45.26
CA GLN A 80 -24.81 0.55 44.44
C GLN A 80 -24.80 0.14 42.96
N GLU A 81 -23.62 -0.10 42.39
CA GLU A 81 -23.46 -0.45 40.96
C GLU A 81 -23.98 -1.86 40.66
N LEU A 82 -23.78 -2.82 41.57
CA LEU A 82 -24.15 -4.19 41.31
C LEU A 82 -25.62 -4.49 41.57
N TRP A 83 -26.23 -3.85 42.61
CA TRP A 83 -27.60 -4.16 43.06
C TRP A 83 -28.54 -2.96 43.04
N GLY A 84 -28.01 -1.71 42.86
CA GLY A 84 -28.84 -0.50 42.89
C GLY A 84 -29.60 -0.36 44.21
N ASP A 85 -30.91 -0.14 44.12
CA ASP A 85 -31.81 0.01 45.26
C ASP A 85 -32.27 -1.30 45.87
N VAL A 86 -31.79 -2.45 45.41
CA VAL A 86 -32.16 -3.75 45.96
C VAL A 86 -31.50 -3.95 47.33
N HIS A 87 -32.30 -4.27 48.33
CA HIS A 87 -31.81 -4.57 49.68
C HIS A 87 -31.08 -5.94 49.67
N VAL A 88 -29.76 -5.88 49.85
CA VAL A 88 -28.87 -7.05 49.97
C VAL A 88 -28.12 -7.02 51.30
N THR A 89 -27.77 -8.20 51.81
CA THR A 89 -27.01 -8.35 53.05
C THR A 89 -25.59 -7.80 52.93
N ALA A 90 -24.92 -7.47 54.05
CA ALA A 90 -23.57 -6.98 54.08
C ALA A 90 -22.53 -7.95 53.47
N ASP A 91 -22.85 -9.26 53.45
CA ASP A 91 -22.00 -10.32 52.93
C ASP A 91 -22.08 -10.48 51.39
N SER A 92 -23.02 -9.78 50.72
CA SER A 92 -23.24 -9.97 49.28
C SER A 92 -22.04 -9.55 48.42
N VAL A 93 -21.42 -8.39 48.76
CA VAL A 93 -20.23 -7.92 48.05
C VAL A 93 -19.01 -8.83 48.30
N PRO A 94 -18.68 -9.22 49.56
CA PRO A 94 -17.60 -10.16 49.81
C PRO A 94 -17.77 -11.52 49.11
N LYS A 95 -19.00 -12.08 49.10
CA LYS A 95 -19.29 -13.34 48.42
C LYS A 95 -19.10 -13.24 46.88
N CYS A 96 -19.62 -12.18 46.27
CA CYS A 96 -19.43 -11.92 44.83
C CYS A 96 -17.96 -11.84 44.46
N LEU A 97 -17.15 -11.08 45.23
CA LEU A 97 -15.74 -10.93 44.95
C LEU A 97 -14.90 -12.16 45.29
N SER A 98 -15.33 -12.99 46.27
CA SER A 98 -14.68 -14.28 46.53
C SER A 98 -14.89 -15.27 45.39
N SER A 99 -16.13 -15.33 44.85
CA SER A 99 -16.43 -16.15 43.67
C SER A 99 -15.70 -15.67 42.42
N LEU A 100 -15.61 -14.35 42.20
CA LEU A 100 -14.85 -13.76 41.10
C LEU A 100 -13.34 -14.10 41.20
N ARG A 101 -12.75 -14.00 42.39
CA ARG A 101 -11.35 -14.39 42.63
C ARG A 101 -11.07 -15.83 42.27
N ALA A 102 -11.95 -16.77 42.69
CA ALA A 102 -11.80 -18.18 42.38
C ALA A 102 -11.80 -18.47 40.87
N ARG A 103 -12.44 -17.62 40.05
CA ARG A 103 -12.44 -17.72 38.58
C ARG A 103 -11.23 -17.08 37.91
N LEU A 104 -10.57 -16.15 38.62
CA LEU A 104 -9.37 -15.44 38.15
C LEU A 104 -8.07 -16.04 38.71
N GLU A 105 -8.13 -17.20 39.41
CA GLU A 105 -6.94 -17.90 39.89
C GLU A 105 -6.08 -18.44 38.72
N PRO A 106 -4.74 -18.55 38.88
CA PRO A 106 -3.97 -18.38 40.12
C PRO A 106 -3.55 -16.94 40.43
N ASP A 107 -3.95 -15.96 39.63
CA ASP A 107 -3.47 -14.58 39.75
C ASP A 107 -4.28 -13.75 40.78
N ALA A 108 -3.58 -13.12 41.73
CA ALA A 108 -4.19 -12.29 42.76
C ALA A 108 -4.61 -10.89 42.23
N CYS A 109 -5.52 -10.86 41.22
CA CYS A 109 -5.92 -9.63 40.53
C CYS A 109 -6.66 -8.63 41.42
N ILE A 110 -7.35 -9.10 42.49
CA ILE A 110 -8.21 -8.27 43.35
C ILE A 110 -7.69 -8.31 44.76
N GLN A 111 -7.19 -7.18 45.28
CA GLN A 111 -6.72 -7.02 46.67
C GLN A 111 -7.82 -6.42 47.54
N THR A 112 -7.90 -6.92 48.79
CA THR A 112 -8.70 -6.28 49.86
C THR A 112 -7.88 -5.22 50.55
N VAL A 113 -8.37 -3.97 50.56
CA VAL A 113 -7.75 -2.88 51.30
C VAL A 113 -8.52 -2.70 52.63
N TYR A 114 -7.87 -3.04 53.75
CA TYR A 114 -8.51 -3.09 55.05
C TYR A 114 -9.32 -1.83 55.38
N LYS A 115 -10.58 -1.99 55.77
CA LYS A 115 -11.56 -0.92 56.08
C LYS A 115 -11.86 0.07 54.95
N ARG A 116 -11.27 -0.07 53.76
CA ARG A 116 -11.45 0.89 52.66
C ARG A 116 -12.20 0.30 51.45
N GLY A 117 -12.00 -0.99 51.14
CA GLY A 117 -12.65 -1.63 50.01
C GLY A 117 -11.77 -2.60 49.25
N TYR A 118 -11.89 -2.58 47.93
CA TYR A 118 -11.21 -3.51 47.03
C TYR A 118 -10.51 -2.74 45.91
N ARG A 119 -9.37 -3.26 45.46
CA ARG A 119 -8.56 -2.65 44.41
C ARG A 119 -8.15 -3.72 43.41
N PHE A 120 -8.24 -3.39 42.12
CA PHE A 120 -7.63 -4.17 41.09
C PHE A 120 -6.14 -3.83 41.06
N SER A 121 -5.27 -4.84 41.22
CA SER A 121 -3.84 -4.63 41.52
C SER A 121 -2.91 -5.07 40.40
N VAL A 122 -3.44 -5.65 39.34
CA VAL A 122 -2.66 -6.11 38.19
C VAL A 122 -2.68 -5.01 37.12
N GLU A 123 -1.59 -4.89 36.40
CA GLU A 123 -1.50 -3.99 35.24
C GLU A 123 -2.57 -4.34 34.21
N ILE A 124 -3.32 -3.35 33.77
CA ILE A 124 -4.35 -3.51 32.76
C ILE A 124 -3.85 -2.88 31.47
N LYS A 125 -3.81 -3.67 30.42
CA LYS A 125 -3.72 -3.15 29.05
C LYS A 125 -5.15 -2.99 28.54
N ARG A 126 -5.55 -1.77 28.21
CA ARG A 126 -6.82 -1.52 27.52
C ARG A 126 -6.57 -1.67 26.03
N ASP A 127 -7.27 -2.58 25.43
CA ASP A 127 -7.37 -2.61 23.98
C ASP A 127 -8.54 -1.70 23.57
N VAL A 128 -8.27 -0.79 22.67
CA VAL A 128 -9.35 -0.05 22.03
C VAL A 128 -9.98 -1.04 21.04
N ALA A 129 -11.07 -1.65 21.45
CA ALA A 129 -11.85 -2.48 20.55
C ALA A 129 -12.18 -1.65 19.31
N VAL A 130 -11.83 -2.18 18.15
CA VAL A 130 -12.39 -1.70 16.90
C VAL A 130 -13.90 -1.87 17.00
N PRO A 131 -14.73 -0.82 16.85
CA PRO A 131 -16.17 -0.96 16.91
C PRO A 131 -16.60 -2.05 15.93
N ALA A 132 -17.31 -3.06 16.40
CA ALA A 132 -17.79 -4.14 15.55
C ALA A 132 -18.63 -3.53 14.40
N GLY A 133 -18.15 -3.67 13.16
CA GLY A 133 -18.80 -3.15 11.96
C GLY A 133 -18.20 -1.85 11.39
N LYS A 134 -17.19 -1.22 12.02
CA LYS A 134 -16.47 -0.08 11.42
C LYS A 134 -15.23 -0.57 10.68
N ILE A 135 -15.14 -0.24 9.40
CA ILE A 135 -13.92 -0.43 8.61
C ILE A 135 -12.91 0.65 9.02
N LEU A 136 -11.80 0.26 9.64
CA LEU A 136 -10.72 1.17 10.01
C LEU A 136 -9.84 1.51 8.80
N ARG A 137 -9.41 2.76 8.75
CA ARG A 137 -8.48 3.28 7.75
C ARG A 137 -7.12 3.44 8.40
N LEU A 138 -6.13 2.66 7.96
CA LEU A 138 -4.77 2.64 8.49
C LEU A 138 -3.81 3.31 7.50
N ALA A 139 -3.07 4.32 7.95
CA ALA A 139 -1.93 4.90 7.22
C ALA A 139 -0.62 4.36 7.83
N ILE A 140 0.29 3.86 7.00
CA ILE A 140 1.61 3.38 7.42
C ILE A 140 2.66 4.36 6.90
N LEU A 141 3.28 5.11 7.81
CA LEU A 141 4.30 6.10 7.47
C LEU A 141 5.64 5.42 7.17
N PRO A 142 6.50 6.01 6.31
CA PRO A 142 7.87 5.55 6.16
C PRO A 142 8.55 5.54 7.53
N PHE A 143 9.16 4.41 7.90
CA PHE A 143 9.86 4.31 9.18
C PHE A 143 11.15 5.12 9.13
N ALA A 144 11.37 5.92 10.17
CA ALA A 144 12.58 6.71 10.31
C ALA A 144 13.79 5.81 10.55
N THR A 145 14.92 6.14 9.95
CA THR A 145 16.18 5.41 10.12
C THR A 145 17.14 6.20 11.00
N GLY A 146 17.66 5.55 12.05
CA GLY A 146 18.69 6.10 12.90
C GLY A 146 20.09 6.02 12.27
N TYR A 147 21.07 6.58 13.00
CA TYR A 147 22.47 6.52 12.58
C TYR A 147 22.93 5.06 12.36
N SER A 148 23.72 4.83 11.31
CA SER A 148 24.23 3.50 10.90
C SER A 148 23.16 2.49 10.41
N VAL A 149 21.95 2.95 10.11
CA VAL A 149 20.93 2.19 9.37
C VAL A 149 20.91 2.71 7.94
N PRO A 150 20.91 1.85 6.91
CA PRO A 150 20.72 2.29 5.54
C PRO A 150 19.42 3.08 5.38
N GLU A 151 19.45 4.26 4.76
CA GLU A 151 18.30 5.16 4.65
C GLU A 151 17.08 4.53 3.98
N HIS A 152 17.31 3.60 3.06
CA HIS A 152 16.24 2.91 2.34
C HIS A 152 15.49 1.86 3.19
N LEU A 153 16.12 1.33 4.24
CA LEU A 153 15.59 0.15 4.94
C LEU A 153 14.27 0.43 5.68
N GLY A 154 14.18 1.55 6.39
CA GLY A 154 12.96 1.93 7.09
C GLY A 154 11.76 2.16 6.15
N PRO A 155 11.91 3.01 5.11
CA PRO A 155 10.87 3.19 4.12
C PRO A 155 10.49 1.91 3.38
N ALA A 156 11.44 1.05 3.00
CA ALA A 156 11.17 -0.23 2.33
C ALA A 156 10.36 -1.19 3.20
N MET A 157 10.69 -1.28 4.50
CA MET A 157 9.92 -2.09 5.45
C MET A 157 8.48 -1.57 5.62
N ALA A 158 8.28 -0.25 5.69
CA ALA A 158 6.95 0.33 5.78
C ALA A 158 6.14 0.09 4.50
N GLU A 159 6.78 0.13 3.34
CA GLU A 159 6.16 -0.17 2.05
C GLU A 159 5.75 -1.63 1.95
N GLU A 160 6.64 -2.57 2.27
CA GLU A 160 6.31 -3.98 2.28
C GLU A 160 5.23 -4.32 3.31
N THR A 161 5.25 -3.70 4.50
CA THR A 161 4.18 -3.80 5.48
C THR A 161 2.84 -3.33 4.89
N THR A 162 2.83 -2.23 4.14
CA THR A 162 1.64 -1.72 3.45
C THR A 162 1.15 -2.70 2.39
N ALA A 163 2.05 -3.17 1.53
CA ALA A 163 1.74 -4.10 0.45
C ALA A 163 1.20 -5.43 0.98
N SER A 164 1.81 -5.93 2.00
CA SER A 164 1.47 -7.19 2.63
C SER A 164 0.10 -7.14 3.30
N LEU A 165 -0.18 -6.12 4.14
CA LEU A 165 -1.52 -5.94 4.71
C LEU A 165 -2.59 -5.72 3.64
N SER A 166 -2.26 -5.07 2.53
CA SER A 166 -3.21 -4.84 1.44
C SER A 166 -3.55 -6.12 0.67
N ARG A 167 -2.63 -7.10 0.60
CA ARG A 167 -2.85 -8.41 -0.05
C ARG A 167 -3.71 -9.36 0.78
N THR A 168 -3.75 -9.16 2.09
CA THR A 168 -4.54 -10.01 2.98
C THR A 168 -5.99 -9.52 2.99
N PRO A 169 -7.00 -10.37 2.69
CA PRO A 169 -8.39 -9.97 2.69
C PRO A 169 -8.85 -9.62 4.12
N HIS A 170 -9.15 -8.36 4.37
CA HIS A 170 -9.66 -7.91 5.68
C HIS A 170 -10.97 -7.18 5.49
N PHE A 171 -11.98 -7.58 6.25
CA PHE A 171 -13.26 -6.89 6.28
C PHE A 171 -13.27 -5.70 7.25
N SER A 172 -12.27 -5.60 8.14
CA SER A 172 -12.23 -4.61 9.24
C SER A 172 -11.21 -3.50 9.06
N VAL A 173 -10.19 -3.66 8.18
CA VAL A 173 -9.11 -2.69 7.99
C VAL A 173 -8.89 -2.40 6.51
N VAL A 174 -8.86 -1.12 6.15
CA VAL A 174 -8.42 -0.64 4.83
C VAL A 174 -7.09 0.07 5.01
N VAL A 175 -6.04 -0.49 4.42
CA VAL A 175 -4.72 0.14 4.41
C VAL A 175 -4.71 1.23 3.34
N LEU A 176 -4.29 2.43 3.72
CA LEU A 176 -4.23 3.56 2.80
C LEU A 176 -3.05 3.45 1.87
N ALA A 177 -3.25 3.92 0.64
CA ALA A 177 -2.28 3.80 -0.42
C ALA A 177 -0.96 4.50 -0.09
N ARG A 178 0.13 3.80 -0.35
CA ARG A 178 1.51 4.22 -0.10
C ARG A 178 1.82 5.60 -0.65
N ASP A 179 1.44 5.88 -1.91
CA ASP A 179 1.81 7.13 -2.60
C ASP A 179 1.26 8.36 -1.87
N SER A 180 0.01 8.33 -1.40
CA SER A 180 -0.59 9.40 -0.60
C SER A 180 0.14 9.57 0.73
N VAL A 181 0.38 8.49 1.44
CA VAL A 181 1.01 8.51 2.77
C VAL A 181 2.43 9.04 2.69
N PHE A 182 3.26 8.48 1.80
CA PHE A 182 4.67 8.86 1.65
C PHE A 182 4.84 10.28 1.10
N ASN A 183 3.93 10.72 0.23
CA ASN A 183 3.97 12.09 -0.27
C ASN A 183 3.68 13.12 0.82
N LEU A 184 2.69 12.87 1.68
CA LEU A 184 2.42 13.73 2.82
C LEU A 184 3.55 13.69 3.87
N ALA A 185 4.15 12.52 4.11
CA ALA A 185 5.30 12.38 5.01
C ALA A 185 6.49 13.24 4.56
N ARG A 186 6.78 13.31 3.26
CA ARG A 186 7.84 14.17 2.70
C ARG A 186 7.62 15.66 2.93
N ARG A 187 6.39 16.10 3.24
CA ARG A 187 6.09 17.51 3.57
C ARG A 187 6.46 17.89 5.01
N GLY A 188 6.95 16.95 5.80
CA GLY A 188 7.34 17.19 7.19
C GLY A 188 6.18 17.38 8.16
N LEU A 189 4.98 16.93 7.80
CA LEU A 189 3.81 16.98 8.67
C LEU A 189 3.94 15.95 9.79
N ALA A 190 3.36 16.26 10.96
CA ALA A 190 3.28 15.30 12.07
C ALA A 190 2.36 14.13 11.70
N ALA A 191 2.61 12.95 12.28
CA ALA A 191 1.88 11.72 11.99
C ALA A 191 0.36 11.89 12.12
N GLN A 192 -0.12 12.54 13.16
CA GLN A 192 -1.55 12.82 13.36
C GLN A 192 -2.12 13.73 12.25
N GLN A 193 -1.38 14.76 11.82
CA GLN A 193 -1.80 15.66 10.75
C GLN A 193 -1.92 14.92 9.41
N ILE A 194 -0.95 14.04 9.12
CA ILE A 194 -1.03 13.16 7.93
C ILE A 194 -2.29 12.29 8.00
N GLY A 195 -2.57 11.70 9.16
CA GLY A 195 -3.78 10.92 9.37
C GLY A 195 -5.06 11.72 9.13
N GLN A 196 -5.13 12.96 9.61
CA GLN A 196 -6.26 13.87 9.41
C GLN A 196 -6.47 14.21 7.92
N GLU A 197 -5.41 14.56 7.20
CA GLU A 197 -5.46 14.85 5.75
C GLU A 197 -5.96 13.64 4.94
N LEU A 198 -5.53 12.45 5.33
CA LEU A 198 -5.92 11.19 4.68
C LEU A 198 -7.27 10.64 5.18
N LYS A 199 -7.88 11.28 6.19
CA LYS A 199 -9.06 10.74 6.89
C LYS A 199 -8.81 9.30 7.38
N ALA A 200 -7.60 9.03 7.87
CA ALA A 200 -7.26 7.79 8.52
C ALA A 200 -7.86 7.74 9.93
N ASP A 201 -8.17 6.56 10.43
CA ASP A 201 -8.52 6.35 11.83
C ASP A 201 -7.26 6.10 12.66
N LEU A 202 -6.28 5.41 12.06
CA LEU A 202 -5.03 5.01 12.69
C LEU A 202 -3.83 5.37 11.81
N VAL A 203 -2.73 5.69 12.47
CA VAL A 203 -1.42 5.88 11.83
C VAL A 203 -0.40 4.98 12.50
N LEU A 204 0.26 4.13 11.71
CA LEU A 204 1.44 3.39 12.12
C LEU A 204 2.70 4.19 11.75
N THR A 205 3.57 4.41 12.70
CA THR A 205 4.90 4.99 12.49
C THR A 205 5.95 4.15 13.19
N GLY A 206 7.23 4.35 12.86
CA GLY A 206 8.29 3.58 13.49
C GLY A 206 9.66 4.21 13.33
N THR A 207 10.60 3.70 14.12
CA THR A 207 12.01 4.09 14.06
C THR A 207 12.88 2.86 14.10
N LEU A 208 13.74 2.71 13.08
CA LEU A 208 14.71 1.63 12.96
C LEU A 208 16.08 2.12 13.42
N GLN A 209 16.65 1.45 14.40
CA GLN A 209 17.95 1.78 14.98
C GLN A 209 18.91 0.60 14.89
N ALA A 210 20.20 0.88 14.77
CA ALA A 210 21.24 -0.12 14.72
C ALA A 210 21.97 -0.23 16.07
N PHE A 211 22.08 -1.45 16.60
CA PHE A 211 22.82 -1.76 17.82
C PHE A 211 23.78 -2.93 17.55
N SER A 212 25.07 -2.68 17.57
CA SER A 212 26.08 -3.73 17.30
C SER A 212 25.72 -4.62 16.11
N SER A 213 25.30 -5.88 16.37
CA SER A 213 24.91 -6.86 15.36
C SER A 213 23.39 -6.91 15.08
N GLN A 214 22.59 -6.07 15.74
CA GLN A 214 21.12 -6.11 15.67
C GLN A 214 20.54 -4.82 15.13
N TYR A 215 19.32 -4.91 14.58
CA TYR A 215 18.40 -3.80 14.39
C TYR A 215 17.31 -3.86 15.46
N ARG A 216 16.90 -2.68 15.92
CA ARG A 216 15.73 -2.47 16.76
C ARG A 216 14.72 -1.66 15.97
N LEU A 217 13.54 -2.21 15.75
CA LEU A 217 12.39 -1.48 15.24
C LEU A 217 11.47 -1.16 16.41
N ARG A 218 11.28 0.12 16.67
CA ARG A 218 10.22 0.61 17.54
C ARG A 218 9.06 1.07 16.67
N ALA A 219 7.94 0.35 16.73
CA ALA A 219 6.72 0.68 16.02
C ALA A 219 5.67 1.24 16.98
N GLU A 220 4.93 2.24 16.51
CA GLU A 220 3.94 2.98 17.31
C GLU A 220 2.67 3.20 16.49
N MET A 221 1.52 2.94 17.09
CA MET A 221 0.22 3.20 16.48
C MET A 221 -0.49 4.35 17.20
N ILE A 222 -0.92 5.34 16.41
CA ILE A 222 -1.54 6.58 16.90
C ILE A 222 -2.99 6.61 16.40
N ARG A 223 -3.92 6.89 17.29
CA ARG A 223 -5.29 7.22 16.94
C ARG A 223 -5.35 8.66 16.44
N VAL A 224 -5.90 8.87 15.25
CA VAL A 224 -5.90 10.18 14.57
C VAL A 224 -6.82 11.18 15.27
N GLU A 225 -7.96 10.73 15.80
CA GLU A 225 -9.00 11.56 16.40
C GLU A 225 -8.46 12.44 17.55
N ASP A 226 -7.68 11.84 18.46
CA ASP A 226 -7.20 12.49 19.68
C ASP A 226 -5.68 12.53 19.81
N GLY A 227 -4.93 11.95 18.87
CA GLY A 227 -3.47 11.84 18.92
C GLY A 227 -2.95 10.84 19.95
N THR A 228 -3.82 10.01 20.52
CA THR A 228 -3.42 9.03 21.54
C THR A 228 -2.59 7.91 20.91
N GLN A 229 -1.43 7.64 21.50
CA GLN A 229 -0.62 6.47 21.18
C GLN A 229 -1.26 5.23 21.82
N ILE A 230 -1.86 4.38 20.98
CA ILE A 230 -2.66 3.23 21.43
C ILE A 230 -1.89 1.91 21.45
N TRP A 231 -0.71 1.87 20.85
CA TRP A 231 0.13 0.69 20.80
C TRP A 231 1.58 1.08 20.55
N VAL A 232 2.49 0.39 21.20
CA VAL A 232 3.95 0.52 21.03
C VAL A 232 4.57 -0.84 21.21
N GLU A 233 5.44 -1.22 20.27
CA GLU A 233 6.24 -2.43 20.38
C GLU A 233 7.68 -2.16 19.99
N ASP A 234 8.59 -2.82 20.71
CA ASP A 234 10.00 -2.85 20.43
C ASP A 234 10.38 -4.26 19.95
N MET A 235 10.89 -4.36 18.73
CA MET A 235 11.29 -5.62 18.10
C MET A 235 12.78 -5.61 17.82
N LEU A 236 13.43 -6.74 18.01
CA LEU A 236 14.88 -6.90 17.81
C LEU A 236 15.15 -8.08 16.89
N ALA A 237 16.00 -7.89 15.90
CA ALA A 237 16.54 -9.01 15.11
C ALA A 237 18.00 -8.76 14.73
N LEU A 238 18.74 -9.82 14.43
CA LEU A 238 20.07 -9.70 13.87
C LEU A 238 20.02 -8.94 12.54
N ARG A 239 21.04 -8.14 12.23
CA ARG A 239 21.15 -7.43 10.97
C ARG A 239 21.10 -8.36 9.75
N SER A 240 21.55 -9.59 9.92
CA SER A 240 21.44 -10.65 8.91
C SER A 240 20.04 -11.26 8.79
N LYS A 241 19.10 -10.94 9.69
CA LYS A 241 17.72 -11.44 9.74
C LYS A 241 16.69 -10.31 9.73
N THR A 242 16.88 -9.32 8.87
CA THR A 242 16.00 -8.13 8.81
C THR A 242 14.55 -8.48 8.50
N GLY A 243 14.31 -9.49 7.66
CA GLY A 243 12.96 -9.97 7.38
C GLY A 243 12.23 -10.55 8.59
N ALA A 244 12.97 -11.03 9.62
CA ALA A 244 12.33 -11.46 10.86
C ALA A 244 11.69 -10.31 11.64
N LEU A 245 12.22 -9.06 11.54
CA LEU A 245 11.56 -7.86 12.09
C LEU A 245 10.24 -7.56 11.42
N GLU A 246 10.21 -7.74 10.12
CA GLU A 246 9.02 -7.48 9.31
C GLU A 246 7.93 -8.50 9.61
N LEU A 247 8.29 -9.78 9.68
CA LEU A 247 7.36 -10.83 10.05
C LEU A 247 6.82 -10.63 11.47
N ASP A 248 7.68 -10.31 12.45
CA ASP A 248 7.27 -10.04 13.84
C ASP A 248 6.34 -8.81 13.90
N LEU A 249 6.67 -7.73 13.17
CA LEU A 249 5.80 -6.56 13.05
C LEU A 249 4.43 -6.94 12.51
N MET A 250 4.40 -7.73 11.44
CA MET A 250 3.15 -8.13 10.80
C MET A 250 2.28 -9.01 11.68
N GLN A 251 2.87 -9.99 12.34
CA GLN A 251 2.14 -10.86 13.28
C GLN A 251 1.52 -10.05 14.43
N ARG A 252 2.28 -9.11 14.99
CA ARG A 252 1.80 -8.22 16.06
C ARG A 252 0.73 -7.25 15.58
N LEU A 253 0.86 -6.71 14.36
CA LEU A 253 -0.13 -5.84 13.74
C LEU A 253 -1.42 -6.62 13.44
N ALA A 254 -1.32 -7.80 12.84
CA ALA A 254 -2.45 -8.67 12.55
C ALA A 254 -3.23 -9.01 13.84
N TYR A 255 -2.52 -9.47 14.86
CA TYR A 255 -3.11 -9.72 16.17
C TYR A 255 -3.78 -8.47 16.76
N ARG A 256 -3.11 -7.30 16.67
CA ARG A 256 -3.62 -6.02 17.19
C ARG A 256 -4.85 -5.52 16.47
N LEU A 257 -4.89 -5.72 15.14
CA LEU A 257 -6.00 -5.26 14.28
C LEU A 257 -7.14 -6.29 14.18
N GLY A 258 -7.00 -7.45 14.86
CA GLY A 258 -8.00 -8.53 14.78
C GLY A 258 -8.12 -9.12 13.38
N VAL A 259 -6.98 -9.26 12.72
CA VAL A 259 -6.87 -9.74 11.34
C VAL A 259 -6.33 -11.16 11.40
N ASP A 260 -7.07 -12.12 10.84
CA ASP A 260 -6.58 -13.48 10.67
C ASP A 260 -5.52 -13.48 9.55
N VAL A 261 -4.31 -13.87 9.89
CA VAL A 261 -3.25 -14.16 8.91
C VAL A 261 -3.42 -15.61 8.52
N PRO A 262 -3.83 -15.94 7.28
CA PRO A 262 -3.91 -17.33 6.85
C PRO A 262 -2.54 -17.98 6.94
N GLU A 263 -2.46 -19.21 7.47
CA GLU A 263 -1.21 -19.97 7.57
C GLU A 263 -0.55 -20.22 6.20
N ASP A 264 -1.36 -20.22 5.12
CA ASP A 264 -0.94 -20.43 3.72
C ASP A 264 -0.69 -19.13 2.94
N THR A 265 -0.70 -17.96 3.58
CA THR A 265 -0.38 -16.75 2.85
C THR A 265 1.07 -16.74 2.41
N ALA A 266 1.34 -16.17 1.24
CA ALA A 266 2.64 -16.03 0.58
C ALA A 266 3.74 -15.29 1.40
N TRP A 267 3.47 -15.01 2.67
CA TRP A 267 4.38 -14.57 3.71
C TRP A 267 5.36 -15.65 4.15
N SER A 268 4.95 -16.93 3.95
CA SER A 268 5.54 -18.09 4.56
C SER A 268 6.61 -18.82 3.76
N PRO A 269 6.76 -18.76 2.41
CA PRO A 269 7.70 -19.65 1.73
C PRO A 269 9.17 -19.39 2.05
N MET A 270 9.54 -18.17 2.48
CA MET A 270 10.93 -17.84 2.79
C MET A 270 11.35 -18.18 4.23
N TRP A 271 10.38 -18.29 5.15
CA TRP A 271 10.68 -18.38 6.59
C TRP A 271 10.13 -19.63 7.26
N ASN A 272 9.15 -20.33 6.65
CA ASN A 272 8.51 -21.50 7.25
C ASN A 272 9.39 -22.76 7.27
N SER A 273 10.42 -22.86 6.45
CA SER A 273 11.30 -24.03 6.51
C SER A 273 12.18 -24.07 7.78
N GLU A 274 12.50 -22.91 8.37
CA GLU A 274 13.30 -22.85 9.59
C GLU A 274 12.46 -22.68 10.87
N ILE A 275 11.39 -21.85 10.82
CA ILE A 275 10.58 -21.54 12.01
C ILE A 275 9.58 -22.65 12.34
N SER A 276 9.03 -23.35 11.35
CA SER A 276 8.10 -24.46 11.62
C SER A 276 8.80 -25.69 12.22
N ALA A 277 10.08 -25.91 11.95
CA ALA A 277 10.84 -26.99 12.57
C ALA A 277 11.22 -26.65 14.02
N GLU A 278 11.49 -25.39 14.35
CA GLU A 278 11.81 -24.95 15.71
C GLU A 278 10.57 -24.66 16.57
N ALA A 279 9.51 -24.09 15.99
CA ALA A 279 8.26 -23.82 16.72
C ALA A 279 7.47 -25.08 17.03
N ALA A 280 7.56 -26.11 16.19
CA ALA A 280 6.95 -27.42 16.48
C ALA A 280 7.69 -28.23 17.56
N SER A 281 8.94 -27.88 17.87
CA SER A 281 9.74 -28.55 18.93
C SER A 281 9.75 -27.83 20.27
N SER A 282 9.23 -26.59 20.37
CA SER A 282 9.19 -25.80 21.59
C SER A 282 7.77 -25.35 21.97
N GLN A 283 6.95 -26.30 22.44
CA GLN A 283 5.70 -26.01 23.14
C GLN A 283 6.00 -25.58 24.60
N GLU A 284 6.72 -24.49 24.79
CA GLU A 284 6.76 -23.81 26.10
C GLU A 284 6.86 -22.30 25.91
N TRP A 285 5.69 -21.66 25.77
CA TRP A 285 5.54 -20.21 25.92
C TRP A 285 5.57 -19.86 27.43
N ASN A 286 6.74 -19.63 27.96
CA ASN A 286 6.88 -19.03 29.29
C ASN A 286 7.33 -17.58 29.18
N ASN A 287 6.43 -16.67 29.61
CA ASN A 287 6.71 -15.29 30.02
C ASN A 287 7.41 -14.35 29.04
N GLY A 288 6.90 -14.18 27.79
CA GLY A 288 7.16 -12.93 27.05
C GLY A 288 8.62 -12.60 26.72
N ARG A 289 9.55 -13.55 26.82
CA ARG A 289 10.95 -13.43 26.45
C ARG A 289 11.37 -14.61 25.58
N LEU A 290 11.63 -14.32 24.32
CA LEU A 290 12.34 -15.26 23.44
C LEU A 290 13.80 -15.29 23.87
N GLU A 291 14.20 -16.24 24.70
CA GLU A 291 15.61 -16.64 24.83
C GLU A 291 15.92 -17.59 23.67
N ILE A 292 16.48 -17.04 22.58
CA ILE A 292 17.01 -17.86 21.50
C ILE A 292 18.25 -18.57 22.04
N SER A 293 18.11 -19.87 22.29
CA SER A 293 19.23 -20.76 22.64
C SER A 293 20.25 -20.78 21.50
N ALA A 294 21.50 -20.48 21.80
CA ALA A 294 22.63 -20.41 20.87
C ALA A 294 23.12 -21.79 20.36
N ALA A 295 22.31 -22.85 20.45
CA ALA A 295 22.77 -24.22 20.29
C ALA A 295 22.34 -24.94 19.01
N THR A 296 21.82 -24.24 17.98
CA THR A 296 21.52 -24.86 16.68
C THR A 296 22.13 -24.08 15.52
N ALA A 297 23.41 -23.83 15.58
CA ALA A 297 24.15 -23.10 14.55
C ALA A 297 25.19 -24.04 13.93
N GLU A 298 24.84 -24.90 13.01
CA GLU A 298 25.84 -25.50 12.10
C GLU A 298 25.26 -26.39 10.99
N ILE A 299 23.98 -26.34 10.67
CA ILE A 299 23.44 -27.10 9.53
C ILE A 299 22.70 -26.11 8.59
N ASP A 300 23.29 -25.94 7.42
CA ASP A 300 22.78 -25.17 6.25
C ASP A 300 23.06 -23.66 6.22
N ASP A 301 24.21 -23.24 6.65
CA ASP A 301 24.60 -21.83 6.77
C ASP A 301 24.73 -21.11 5.40
N GLU A 302 25.12 -21.83 4.34
CA GLU A 302 25.39 -21.22 3.03
C GLU A 302 24.09 -20.91 2.26
N HIS A 303 23.10 -21.81 2.25
CA HIS A 303 21.82 -21.61 1.59
C HIS A 303 21.00 -20.51 2.28
N SER A 304 20.90 -20.57 3.61
CA SER A 304 20.27 -19.53 4.43
C SER A 304 20.95 -18.16 4.26
N THR A 305 22.27 -18.12 4.11
CA THR A 305 23.02 -16.89 3.88
C THR A 305 22.71 -16.29 2.50
N ARG A 306 22.63 -17.12 1.45
CA ARG A 306 22.25 -16.67 0.08
C ARG A 306 20.83 -16.11 0.03
N GLN A 307 19.87 -16.77 0.66
CA GLN A 307 18.48 -16.27 0.73
C GLN A 307 18.38 -14.93 1.45
N LYS A 308 19.13 -14.75 2.55
CA LYS A 308 19.19 -13.47 3.28
C LYS A 308 19.78 -12.36 2.44
N GLU A 309 20.86 -12.63 1.72
CA GLU A 309 21.48 -11.69 0.80
C GLU A 309 20.55 -11.33 -0.36
N ALA A 310 19.86 -12.31 -0.93
CA ALA A 310 18.85 -12.12 -1.96
C ALA A 310 17.72 -11.18 -1.48
N TYR A 311 17.24 -11.37 -0.26
CA TYR A 311 16.20 -10.52 0.32
C TYR A 311 16.67 -9.08 0.55
N HIS A 312 17.88 -8.87 1.03
CA HIS A 312 18.45 -7.51 1.17
C HIS A 312 18.62 -6.82 -0.18
N LEU A 313 19.07 -7.54 -1.19
CA LEU A 313 19.17 -7.03 -2.56
C LEU A 313 17.78 -6.67 -3.12
N PHE A 314 16.78 -7.51 -2.88
CA PHE A 314 15.39 -7.24 -3.25
C PHE A 314 14.89 -5.94 -2.60
N LEU A 315 14.95 -5.80 -1.27
CA LEU A 315 14.49 -4.60 -0.58
C LEU A 315 15.16 -3.33 -1.08
N ARG A 316 16.47 -3.39 -1.31
CA ARG A 316 17.22 -2.26 -1.84
C ARG A 316 16.85 -1.95 -3.28
N GLY A 317 16.74 -2.97 -4.13
CA GLY A 317 16.31 -2.83 -5.51
C GLY A 317 14.89 -2.26 -5.60
N HIS A 318 13.99 -2.77 -4.78
CA HIS A 318 12.61 -2.28 -4.65
C HIS A 318 12.56 -0.77 -4.32
N TYR A 319 13.30 -0.32 -3.33
CA TYR A 319 13.35 1.09 -2.96
C TYR A 319 13.93 1.98 -4.06
N GLU A 320 15.03 1.55 -4.70
CA GLU A 320 15.74 2.36 -5.68
C GLU A 320 14.94 2.61 -6.96
N TRP A 321 14.22 1.62 -7.48
CA TRP A 321 13.48 1.79 -8.72
C TRP A 321 12.19 2.62 -8.62
N GLN A 322 11.74 2.94 -7.40
CA GLN A 322 10.58 3.82 -7.18
C GLN A 322 10.82 5.27 -7.63
N THR A 323 12.03 5.64 -8.01
CA THR A 323 12.38 6.97 -8.49
C THR A 323 12.53 6.97 -10.01
N LEU A 324 12.23 8.10 -10.68
CA LEU A 324 12.43 8.27 -12.12
C LEU A 324 13.90 8.58 -12.50
N HIS A 325 14.83 8.50 -11.55
CA HIS A 325 16.24 8.69 -11.83
C HIS A 325 16.82 7.47 -12.52
N ARG A 326 17.29 7.65 -13.77
CA ARG A 326 17.84 6.56 -14.59
C ARG A 326 18.88 5.71 -13.85
N HIS A 327 19.80 6.36 -13.12
CA HIS A 327 20.84 5.67 -12.37
C HIS A 327 20.26 4.75 -11.29
N HIS A 328 19.33 5.26 -10.48
CA HIS A 328 18.67 4.45 -9.46
C HIS A 328 17.88 3.28 -10.05
N MET A 329 17.17 3.49 -11.17
CA MET A 329 16.45 2.40 -11.85
C MET A 329 17.41 1.35 -12.42
N GLN A 330 18.61 1.75 -12.88
CA GLN A 330 19.64 0.81 -13.34
C GLN A 330 20.26 0.04 -12.18
N ASP A 331 20.54 0.70 -11.06
CA ASP A 331 21.03 0.05 -9.84
C ASP A 331 19.98 -0.91 -9.28
N GLY A 332 18.71 -0.50 -9.25
CA GLY A 332 17.60 -1.35 -8.85
C GLY A 332 17.48 -2.61 -9.71
N LEU A 333 17.62 -2.46 -11.05
CA LEU A 333 17.62 -3.59 -11.99
C LEU A 333 18.73 -4.61 -11.67
N GLN A 334 19.97 -4.12 -11.48
CA GLN A 334 21.09 -5.01 -11.16
C GLN A 334 20.89 -5.77 -9.86
N ARG A 335 20.35 -5.09 -8.82
CA ARG A 335 20.09 -5.73 -7.53
C ARG A 335 18.98 -6.77 -7.60
N LEU A 336 17.91 -6.47 -8.33
CA LEU A 336 16.81 -7.43 -8.49
C LEU A 336 17.25 -8.66 -9.32
N LEU A 337 18.08 -8.47 -10.34
CA LEU A 337 18.69 -9.58 -11.08
C LEU A 337 19.57 -10.44 -10.17
N GLN A 338 20.43 -9.83 -9.35
CA GLN A 338 21.26 -10.55 -8.38
C GLN A 338 20.42 -11.26 -7.33
N ALA A 339 19.32 -10.64 -6.85
CA ALA A 339 18.41 -11.27 -5.90
C ALA A 339 17.79 -12.53 -6.48
N VAL A 340 17.31 -12.49 -7.74
CA VAL A 340 16.72 -13.65 -8.45
C VAL A 340 17.78 -14.71 -8.75
N GLU A 341 19.03 -14.34 -9.02
CA GLU A 341 20.14 -15.28 -9.24
C GLU A 341 20.52 -16.00 -7.95
N LEU A 342 20.60 -15.30 -6.82
CA LEU A 342 20.91 -15.87 -5.52
C LEU A 342 19.79 -16.76 -4.97
N ASP A 343 18.53 -16.34 -5.17
CA ASP A 343 17.34 -17.09 -4.77
C ASP A 343 16.29 -17.08 -5.90
N PRO A 344 16.33 -18.07 -6.81
CA PRO A 344 15.35 -18.19 -7.89
C PRO A 344 13.91 -18.45 -7.42
N THR A 345 13.71 -18.78 -6.15
CA THR A 345 12.37 -19.02 -5.57
C THR A 345 11.71 -17.74 -5.08
N GLN A 346 12.45 -16.63 -5.02
CA GLN A 346 11.95 -15.34 -4.53
C GLN A 346 11.02 -14.65 -5.52
N ILE A 347 9.73 -14.93 -5.38
CA ILE A 347 8.69 -14.45 -6.30
C ILE A 347 8.59 -12.91 -6.31
N PHE A 348 8.71 -12.26 -5.16
CA PHE A 348 8.60 -10.79 -5.08
C PHE A 348 9.71 -10.07 -5.84
N ALA A 349 10.95 -10.59 -5.80
CA ALA A 349 12.04 -10.04 -6.60
C ALA A 349 11.77 -10.19 -8.11
N LYS A 350 11.17 -11.30 -8.55
CA LYS A 350 10.75 -11.49 -9.94
C LYS A 350 9.63 -10.54 -10.35
N VAL A 351 8.64 -10.33 -9.50
CA VAL A 351 7.54 -9.37 -9.73
C VAL A 351 8.09 -7.95 -9.90
N ASP A 352 8.96 -7.52 -8.99
CA ASP A 352 9.57 -6.19 -9.07
C ASP A 352 10.47 -6.03 -10.30
N LEU A 353 11.28 -7.04 -10.59
CA LEU A 353 12.13 -7.06 -11.77
C LEU A 353 11.34 -6.85 -13.05
N VAL A 354 10.23 -7.57 -13.20
CA VAL A 354 9.35 -7.47 -14.36
C VAL A 354 8.68 -6.10 -14.45
N ASN A 355 8.15 -5.59 -13.34
CA ASN A 355 7.54 -4.25 -13.29
C ASN A 355 8.57 -3.15 -13.60
N LEU A 356 9.79 -3.28 -13.09
CA LEU A 356 10.88 -2.36 -13.37
C LEU A 356 11.28 -2.38 -14.85
N CYS A 357 11.36 -3.56 -15.48
CA CYS A 357 11.67 -3.68 -16.91
C CYS A 357 10.61 -2.97 -17.77
N VAL A 358 9.33 -3.15 -17.46
CA VAL A 358 8.22 -2.43 -18.13
C VAL A 358 8.36 -0.92 -17.92
N ALA A 359 8.62 -0.46 -16.70
CA ALA A 359 8.82 0.95 -16.41
C ALA A 359 10.03 1.54 -17.14
N GLN A 360 11.16 0.83 -17.20
CA GLN A 360 12.34 1.28 -17.92
C GLN A 360 12.10 1.40 -19.44
N ALA A 361 11.34 0.48 -20.03
CA ALA A 361 10.95 0.59 -21.44
C ALA A 361 10.02 1.78 -21.68
N LEU A 362 9.07 2.02 -20.77
CA LEU A 362 8.15 3.17 -20.83
C LEU A 362 8.89 4.51 -20.77
N TYR A 363 9.93 4.60 -19.93
CA TYR A 363 10.70 5.84 -19.74
C TYR A 363 11.92 5.98 -20.68
N GLY A 364 12.19 5.00 -21.54
CA GLY A 364 13.29 5.06 -22.51
C GLY A 364 14.65 4.67 -21.95
N PHE A 365 14.71 4.02 -20.79
CA PHE A 365 15.97 3.60 -20.14
C PHE A 365 16.41 2.21 -20.58
N MET A 366 15.49 1.39 -21.10
CA MET A 366 15.71 0.07 -21.67
C MET A 366 14.95 -0.06 -22.99
N SER A 367 15.48 -0.82 -23.96
CA SER A 367 14.72 -1.10 -25.17
C SER A 367 13.53 -2.03 -24.87
N PRO A 368 12.40 -1.86 -25.59
CA PRO A 368 11.24 -2.76 -25.42
C PRO A 368 11.59 -4.24 -25.64
N SER A 369 12.50 -4.55 -26.59
CA SER A 369 12.97 -5.93 -26.84
C SER A 369 13.71 -6.52 -25.63
N ALA A 370 14.63 -5.79 -25.03
CA ALA A 370 15.33 -6.26 -23.84
C ALA A 370 14.38 -6.41 -22.64
N SER A 371 13.40 -5.50 -22.50
CA SER A 371 12.36 -5.62 -21.47
C SER A 371 11.52 -6.90 -21.68
N ALA A 372 11.07 -7.15 -22.90
CA ALA A 372 10.25 -8.32 -23.22
C ALA A 372 11.00 -9.63 -22.97
N GLU A 373 12.27 -9.71 -23.32
CA GLU A 373 13.11 -10.89 -23.08
C GLU A 373 13.16 -11.25 -21.58
N ILE A 374 13.41 -10.27 -20.70
CA ILE A 374 13.45 -10.51 -19.25
C ILE A 374 12.07 -10.91 -18.74
N VAL A 375 11.00 -10.23 -19.19
CA VAL A 375 9.63 -10.53 -18.75
C VAL A 375 9.21 -11.94 -19.12
N HIS A 376 9.46 -12.38 -20.37
CA HIS A 376 9.16 -13.74 -20.82
C HIS A 376 9.97 -14.78 -20.05
N GLN A 377 11.28 -14.56 -19.86
CA GLN A 377 12.14 -15.45 -19.09
C GLN A 377 11.65 -15.60 -17.64
N MET A 378 11.24 -14.52 -17.00
CA MET A 378 10.70 -14.59 -15.63
C MET A 378 9.37 -15.34 -15.58
N ALA A 379 8.47 -15.11 -16.54
CA ALA A 379 7.20 -15.82 -16.62
C ALA A 379 7.39 -17.33 -16.82
N GLU A 380 8.30 -17.75 -17.71
CA GLU A 380 8.63 -19.15 -17.96
C GLU A 380 9.30 -19.84 -16.75
N SER A 381 10.00 -19.08 -15.91
CA SER A 381 10.65 -19.60 -14.70
C SER A 381 9.67 -19.95 -13.58
N ILE A 382 8.36 -19.70 -13.75
CA ILE A 382 7.31 -19.97 -12.76
C ILE A 382 6.28 -20.90 -13.40
N PRO A 383 6.46 -22.25 -13.32
CA PRO A 383 5.64 -23.22 -14.05
C PRO A 383 4.17 -23.27 -13.57
N GLU A 384 3.91 -22.98 -12.31
CA GLU A 384 2.57 -22.82 -11.74
C GLU A 384 2.50 -21.43 -11.10
N LEU A 385 1.65 -20.54 -11.64
CA LEU A 385 1.49 -19.18 -11.11
C LEU A 385 0.77 -19.23 -9.74
N PRO A 386 1.48 -19.28 -8.61
CA PRO A 386 0.86 -19.16 -7.30
C PRO A 386 0.19 -17.79 -7.20
N GLN A 387 -0.74 -17.64 -6.26
CA GLN A 387 -1.48 -16.38 -6.10
C GLN A 387 -0.54 -15.15 -5.95
N SER A 388 0.62 -15.32 -5.30
CA SER A 388 1.65 -14.29 -5.17
C SER A 388 2.30 -13.87 -6.50
N ALA A 389 2.37 -14.77 -7.49
CA ALA A 389 2.94 -14.49 -8.80
C ALA A 389 1.93 -13.87 -9.78
N GLN A 390 0.64 -13.82 -9.44
CA GLN A 390 -0.38 -13.20 -10.29
C GLN A 390 -0.13 -11.70 -10.52
N ALA A 391 0.64 -11.05 -9.66
CA ALA A 391 1.13 -9.69 -9.85
C ALA A 391 2.06 -9.51 -11.07
N LEU A 392 2.55 -10.60 -11.69
CA LEU A 392 3.27 -10.56 -12.98
C LEU A 392 2.33 -10.34 -14.17
N LEU A 393 1.07 -10.75 -14.07
CA LEU A 393 0.13 -10.74 -15.18
C LEU A 393 -0.04 -9.37 -15.86
N PRO A 394 -0.14 -8.24 -15.12
CA PRO A 394 -0.24 -6.93 -15.74
C PRO A 394 0.97 -6.56 -16.60
N ALA A 395 2.18 -6.89 -16.16
CA ALA A 395 3.40 -6.63 -16.91
C ALA A 395 3.51 -7.54 -18.14
N LEU A 396 3.14 -8.81 -18.00
CA LEU A 396 3.06 -9.74 -19.11
C LEU A 396 2.02 -9.29 -20.15
N GLY A 397 0.84 -8.85 -19.70
CA GLY A 397 -0.18 -8.27 -20.59
C GLY A 397 0.32 -7.03 -21.33
N TRP A 398 1.12 -6.20 -20.65
CA TRP A 398 1.74 -5.03 -21.28
C TRP A 398 2.75 -5.42 -22.36
N VAL A 399 3.62 -6.41 -22.11
CA VAL A 399 4.58 -6.93 -23.10
C VAL A 399 3.86 -7.56 -24.28
N ASN A 400 2.88 -8.43 -24.04
CA ASN A 400 2.05 -9.03 -25.08
C ASN A 400 1.43 -7.97 -26.01
N PHE A 401 0.93 -6.87 -25.46
CA PHE A 401 0.32 -5.80 -26.25
C PHE A 401 1.34 -4.98 -27.03
N HIS A 402 2.33 -4.42 -26.34
CA HIS A 402 3.23 -3.44 -26.95
C HIS A 402 4.31 -4.07 -27.82
N PHE A 403 4.89 -5.18 -27.35
CA PHE A 403 6.01 -5.83 -28.02
C PHE A 403 5.54 -6.93 -28.98
N ASP A 404 4.75 -7.89 -28.48
CA ASP A 404 4.32 -9.07 -29.27
C ASP A 404 3.16 -8.74 -30.22
N ARG A 405 2.48 -7.60 -30.02
CA ARG A 405 1.26 -7.20 -30.76
C ARG A 405 0.13 -8.24 -30.65
N ASN A 406 0.06 -8.96 -29.54
CA ASN A 406 -0.94 -9.96 -29.23
C ASN A 406 -1.98 -9.40 -28.24
N LEU A 407 -3.08 -8.86 -28.77
CA LEU A 407 -4.12 -8.25 -27.96
C LEU A 407 -4.93 -9.29 -27.19
N SER A 408 -5.22 -10.49 -27.76
CA SER A 408 -5.95 -11.56 -27.09
C SER A 408 -5.25 -12.01 -25.81
N SER A 409 -3.94 -12.30 -25.87
CA SER A 409 -3.13 -12.65 -24.71
C SER A 409 -3.03 -11.52 -23.68
N ALA A 410 -2.94 -10.27 -24.16
CA ALA A 410 -2.92 -9.10 -23.27
C ALA A 410 -4.25 -8.97 -22.51
N LEU A 411 -5.38 -9.06 -23.20
CA LEU A 411 -6.71 -8.99 -22.58
C LEU A 411 -6.91 -10.10 -21.55
N LEU A 412 -6.48 -11.32 -21.86
CA LEU A 412 -6.55 -12.44 -20.93
C LEU A 412 -5.74 -12.15 -19.65
N ALA A 413 -4.50 -11.69 -19.76
CA ALA A 413 -3.67 -11.33 -18.62
C ALA A 413 -4.29 -10.22 -17.75
N PHE A 414 -4.85 -9.19 -18.38
CA PHE A 414 -5.52 -8.10 -17.65
C PHE A 414 -6.86 -8.52 -17.03
N SER A 415 -7.59 -9.48 -17.62
CA SER A 415 -8.84 -10.00 -17.06
C SER A 415 -8.59 -10.75 -15.74
N PHE A 416 -7.57 -11.59 -15.68
CA PHE A 416 -7.17 -12.27 -14.45
C PHE A 416 -6.69 -11.29 -13.38
N SER A 417 -5.97 -10.24 -13.77
CA SER A 417 -5.51 -9.22 -12.83
C SER A 417 -6.63 -8.34 -12.25
N ALA A 418 -7.80 -8.31 -12.86
CA ALA A 418 -8.94 -7.51 -12.38
C ALA A 418 -9.49 -7.99 -11.03
N HIS A 419 -9.26 -9.25 -10.67
CA HIS A 419 -9.69 -9.86 -9.41
C HIS A 419 -8.64 -9.79 -8.30
N LEU A 420 -7.44 -9.28 -8.62
CA LEU A 420 -6.40 -9.09 -7.62
C LEU A 420 -6.78 -7.98 -6.63
N PRO A 421 -6.36 -8.08 -5.37
CA PRO A 421 -6.49 -6.98 -4.40
C PRO A 421 -5.95 -5.68 -4.99
N HIS A 422 -6.44 -4.53 -4.50
CA HIS A 422 -6.06 -3.20 -5.00
C HIS A 422 -4.56 -2.93 -4.86
N ASP A 423 -3.78 -3.55 -5.75
CA ASP A 423 -2.36 -3.29 -5.90
C ASP A 423 -2.16 -2.05 -6.79
N PRO A 424 -1.36 -1.05 -6.34
CA PRO A 424 -1.10 0.16 -7.11
C PRO A 424 -0.53 -0.11 -8.50
N TRP A 425 0.31 -1.15 -8.64
CA TRP A 425 0.94 -1.52 -9.91
C TRP A 425 -0.07 -2.09 -10.92
N THR A 426 -0.93 -2.98 -10.47
CA THR A 426 -2.05 -3.50 -11.27
C THR A 426 -2.93 -2.36 -11.78
N THR A 427 -3.27 -1.40 -10.92
CA THR A 427 -4.05 -0.22 -11.30
C THR A 427 -3.31 0.62 -12.34
N ARG A 428 -2.01 0.90 -12.14
CA ARG A 428 -1.18 1.64 -13.10
C ARG A 428 -1.10 0.94 -14.45
N ALA A 429 -0.86 -0.37 -14.46
CA ALA A 429 -0.77 -1.16 -15.70
C ALA A 429 -2.09 -1.14 -16.47
N ARG A 430 -3.24 -1.29 -15.79
CA ARG A 430 -4.58 -1.22 -16.42
C ARG A 430 -4.84 0.16 -17.03
N VAL A 431 -4.51 1.23 -16.32
CA VAL A 431 -4.63 2.61 -16.85
C VAL A 431 -3.76 2.80 -18.09
N LEU A 432 -2.49 2.36 -18.03
CA LEU A 432 -1.57 2.45 -19.17
C LEU A 432 -2.06 1.64 -20.36
N PHE A 433 -2.61 0.46 -20.12
CA PHE A 433 -3.20 -0.38 -21.16
C PHE A 433 -4.43 0.25 -21.82
N ALA A 434 -5.35 0.81 -21.03
CA ALA A 434 -6.50 1.54 -21.54
C ALA A 434 -6.08 2.75 -22.39
N LEU A 435 -5.09 3.54 -21.91
CA LEU A 435 -4.53 4.68 -22.66
C LEU A 435 -3.89 4.22 -23.98
N SER A 436 -3.17 3.12 -23.98
CA SER A 436 -2.50 2.58 -25.18
C SER A 436 -3.48 2.03 -26.22
N ARG A 437 -4.64 1.56 -25.79
CA ARG A 437 -5.74 1.14 -26.65
C ARG A 437 -6.66 2.28 -27.09
N ASN A 438 -6.30 3.52 -26.76
CA ASN A 438 -7.12 4.71 -27.02
C ASN A 438 -8.51 4.66 -26.36
N ARG A 439 -8.68 3.87 -25.28
CA ARG A 439 -9.89 3.80 -24.44
C ARG A 439 -9.82 4.88 -23.35
N PHE A 440 -9.78 6.15 -23.78
CA PHE A 440 -9.52 7.26 -22.86
C PHE A 440 -10.60 7.44 -21.78
N GLY A 441 -11.88 7.27 -22.15
CA GLY A 441 -12.98 7.29 -21.19
C GLY A 441 -12.83 6.21 -20.12
N GLU A 442 -12.45 4.97 -20.49
CA GLU A 442 -12.15 3.89 -19.54
C GLU A 442 -10.97 4.26 -18.62
N ALA A 443 -9.90 4.82 -19.18
CA ALA A 443 -8.75 5.27 -18.39
C ALA A 443 -9.14 6.36 -17.38
N VAL A 444 -9.99 7.33 -17.77
CA VAL A 444 -10.51 8.38 -16.89
C VAL A 444 -11.33 7.78 -15.74
N GLU A 445 -12.21 6.81 -16.01
CA GLU A 445 -13.01 6.15 -14.98
C GLU A 445 -12.13 5.36 -14.01
N LEU A 446 -11.16 4.59 -14.50
CA LEU A 446 -10.17 3.87 -13.67
C LEU A 446 -9.39 4.84 -12.77
N LEU A 447 -8.92 5.95 -13.33
CA LEU A 447 -8.17 6.97 -12.60
C LEU A 447 -9.04 7.67 -11.55
N ARG A 448 -10.28 8.03 -11.87
CA ARG A 448 -11.21 8.61 -10.91
C ARG A 448 -11.54 7.64 -9.77
N ALA A 449 -11.70 6.35 -10.07
CA ALA A 449 -11.90 5.31 -9.07
C ALA A 449 -10.67 5.17 -8.15
N ALA A 450 -9.47 5.10 -8.72
CA ALA A 450 -8.22 4.99 -7.98
C ALA A 450 -7.95 6.23 -7.11
N ILE A 451 -8.23 7.44 -7.61
CA ILE A 451 -8.06 8.70 -6.86
C ILE A 451 -8.99 8.77 -5.63
N ARG A 452 -10.15 8.12 -5.65
CA ARG A 452 -11.00 8.05 -4.44
C ARG A 452 -10.32 7.27 -3.31
N VAL A 453 -9.50 6.30 -3.64
CA VAL A 453 -8.75 5.47 -2.68
C VAL A 453 -7.42 6.12 -2.33
N ASP A 454 -6.73 6.71 -3.32
CA ASP A 454 -5.40 7.32 -3.21
C ASP A 454 -5.40 8.78 -3.73
N PRO A 455 -6.00 9.72 -2.97
CA PRO A 455 -6.25 11.09 -3.42
C PRO A 455 -4.99 11.95 -3.58
N PHE A 456 -3.89 11.60 -2.91
CA PHE A 456 -2.63 12.34 -2.93
C PHE A 456 -1.52 11.64 -3.73
N SER A 457 -1.85 10.68 -4.59
CA SER A 457 -0.91 10.09 -5.53
C SER A 457 -0.63 11.06 -6.68
N PRO A 458 0.61 11.58 -6.80
CA PRO A 458 0.98 12.46 -7.90
C PRO A 458 0.83 11.77 -9.26
N TRP A 459 1.10 10.45 -9.29
CA TRP A 459 1.00 9.64 -10.50
C TRP A 459 -0.45 9.58 -11.01
N LEU A 460 -1.41 9.23 -10.14
CA LEU A 460 -2.82 9.14 -10.53
C LEU A 460 -3.39 10.50 -10.95
N GLN A 461 -3.09 11.54 -10.19
CA GLN A 461 -3.59 12.89 -10.45
C GLN A 461 -3.06 13.47 -11.78
N SER A 462 -1.75 13.31 -12.06
CA SER A 462 -1.15 13.80 -13.30
C SER A 462 -1.59 12.96 -14.51
N ARG A 463 -1.78 11.65 -14.34
CA ARG A 463 -2.32 10.77 -15.39
C ARG A 463 -3.76 11.10 -15.73
N LEU A 464 -4.57 11.50 -14.75
CA LEU A 464 -5.94 11.96 -15.02
C LEU A 464 -5.93 13.23 -15.89
N ALA A 465 -5.07 14.20 -15.61
CA ALA A 465 -4.92 15.38 -16.46
C ALA A 465 -4.54 15.00 -17.90
N TRP A 466 -3.60 14.05 -18.05
CA TRP A 466 -3.17 13.54 -19.34
C TRP A 466 -4.27 12.75 -20.08
N ALA A 467 -4.97 11.86 -19.40
CA ALA A 467 -6.07 11.10 -19.97
C ALA A 467 -7.19 12.01 -20.48
N LEU A 468 -7.55 13.03 -19.71
CA LEU A 468 -8.53 14.05 -20.10
C LEU A 468 -8.06 14.86 -21.31
N HIS A 469 -6.75 15.15 -21.42
CA HIS A 469 -6.18 15.80 -22.60
C HIS A 469 -6.34 14.93 -23.85
N LEU A 470 -6.00 13.65 -23.76
CA LEU A 470 -6.15 12.69 -24.87
C LEU A 470 -7.61 12.48 -25.27
N ASP A 471 -8.53 12.53 -24.30
CA ASP A 471 -9.98 12.44 -24.50
C ASP A 471 -10.61 13.75 -25.01
N ALA A 472 -9.78 14.72 -25.38
CA ALA A 472 -10.18 16.04 -25.87
C ALA A 472 -11.04 16.87 -24.89
N GLN A 473 -10.99 16.57 -23.60
CA GLN A 473 -11.67 17.29 -22.52
C GLN A 473 -10.78 18.43 -22.00
N ALA A 474 -10.48 19.42 -22.84
CA ALA A 474 -9.44 20.43 -22.58
C ALA A 474 -9.66 21.23 -21.27
N SER A 475 -10.89 21.63 -20.98
CA SER A 475 -11.21 22.43 -19.78
C SER A 475 -10.98 21.63 -18.48
N GLU A 476 -11.45 20.36 -18.44
CA GLU A 476 -11.23 19.50 -17.28
C GLU A 476 -9.74 19.14 -17.12
N SER A 477 -9.05 18.88 -18.24
CA SER A 477 -7.60 18.60 -18.25
C SER A 477 -6.80 19.74 -17.63
N LEU A 478 -7.06 21.00 -18.03
CA LEU A 478 -6.41 22.18 -17.44
C LEU A 478 -6.77 22.37 -15.97
N GLY A 479 -8.03 22.22 -15.58
CA GLY A 479 -8.46 22.30 -14.18
C GLY A 479 -7.76 21.25 -13.30
N GLN A 480 -7.68 20.02 -13.80
CA GLN A 480 -6.97 18.93 -13.11
C GLN A 480 -5.45 19.21 -13.05
N LEU A 481 -4.86 19.75 -14.11
CA LEU A 481 -3.45 20.13 -14.14
C LEU A 481 -3.12 21.22 -13.10
N HIS A 482 -3.91 22.30 -13.03
CA HIS A 482 -3.70 23.36 -12.04
C HIS A 482 -3.75 22.82 -10.60
N LYS A 483 -4.69 21.89 -10.35
CA LYS A 483 -4.70 21.16 -9.07
C LYS A 483 -3.41 20.37 -8.83
N CYS A 484 -2.89 19.68 -9.85
CA CYS A 484 -1.64 18.94 -9.74
C CYS A 484 -0.43 19.86 -9.47
N LEU A 485 -0.33 20.99 -10.18
CA LEU A 485 0.75 21.96 -9.99
C LEU A 485 0.73 22.59 -8.59
N THR A 486 -0.46 22.77 -8.01
CA THR A 486 -0.61 23.26 -6.64
C THR A 486 -0.22 22.20 -5.59
N LEU A 487 -0.69 20.96 -5.77
CA LEU A 487 -0.48 19.89 -4.80
C LEU A 487 0.89 19.22 -4.93
N PHE A 488 1.41 19.13 -6.14
CA PHE A 488 2.62 18.36 -6.48
C PHE A 488 3.55 19.10 -7.43
N PRO A 489 4.01 20.31 -7.09
CA PRO A 489 4.77 21.16 -8.01
C PRO A 489 6.09 20.53 -8.50
N ASN A 490 6.66 19.64 -7.69
CA ASN A 490 7.94 18.97 -7.97
C ASN A 490 7.78 17.53 -8.49
N ALA A 491 6.54 17.04 -8.70
CA ALA A 491 6.35 15.69 -9.22
C ALA A 491 6.66 15.63 -10.72
N ASP A 492 7.50 14.69 -11.13
CA ASP A 492 8.00 14.58 -12.50
C ASP A 492 6.88 14.35 -13.52
N GLY A 493 5.90 13.49 -13.19
CA GLY A 493 4.72 13.26 -14.02
C GLY A 493 3.86 14.52 -14.17
N THR A 494 3.68 15.32 -13.09
CA THR A 494 2.96 16.60 -13.15
C THR A 494 3.66 17.56 -14.10
N ASN A 495 4.99 17.66 -14.02
CA ASN A 495 5.77 18.57 -14.83
C ASN A 495 5.83 18.11 -16.30
N LEU A 496 5.96 16.80 -16.55
CA LEU A 496 5.99 16.23 -17.90
C LEU A 496 4.69 16.50 -18.66
N TYR A 497 3.55 16.05 -18.10
CA TYR A 497 2.26 16.23 -18.75
C TYR A 497 1.79 17.68 -18.68
N GLY A 498 2.14 18.39 -17.61
CA GLY A 498 1.84 19.79 -17.43
C GLY A 498 2.43 20.66 -18.52
N ALA A 499 3.70 20.51 -18.82
CA ALA A 499 4.35 21.25 -19.90
C ALA A 499 3.71 20.97 -21.27
N ALA A 500 3.35 19.70 -21.55
CA ALA A 500 2.67 19.34 -22.80
C ALA A 500 1.27 19.94 -22.92
N ILE A 501 0.47 19.87 -21.85
CA ILE A 501 -0.90 20.39 -21.82
C ILE A 501 -0.91 21.93 -21.89
N LEU A 502 -0.04 22.61 -21.12
CA LEU A 502 0.08 24.08 -21.14
C LEU A 502 0.51 24.59 -22.51
N ALA A 503 1.54 23.98 -23.13
CA ALA A 503 1.99 24.36 -24.47
C ALA A 503 0.88 24.19 -25.51
N PHE A 504 0.12 23.10 -25.46
CA PHE A 504 -1.02 22.85 -26.33
C PHE A 504 -2.13 23.92 -26.20
N ASN A 505 -2.34 24.43 -24.99
CA ASN A 505 -3.34 25.44 -24.70
C ASN A 505 -2.81 26.89 -24.83
N GLY A 506 -1.58 27.08 -25.34
CA GLY A 506 -1.01 28.40 -25.59
C GLY A 506 -0.29 29.06 -24.42
N GLU A 507 -0.23 28.40 -23.25
CA GLU A 507 0.51 28.87 -22.05
C GLU A 507 2.02 28.53 -22.17
N THR A 508 2.63 28.93 -23.30
CA THR A 508 3.95 28.48 -23.73
C THR A 508 5.08 28.91 -22.79
N LYS A 509 4.98 30.12 -22.17
CA LYS A 509 6.02 30.60 -21.25
C LYS A 509 6.14 29.69 -20.03
N GLN A 510 5.03 29.36 -19.39
CA GLN A 510 5.02 28.46 -18.23
C GLN A 510 5.42 27.06 -18.63
N ALA A 511 4.97 26.58 -19.80
CA ALA A 511 5.34 25.27 -20.33
C ALA A 511 6.84 25.12 -20.51
N ILE A 512 7.52 26.12 -21.09
CA ILE A 512 8.99 26.13 -21.28
C ILE A 512 9.70 26.11 -19.92
N GLU A 513 9.27 26.92 -18.97
CA GLU A 513 9.88 26.98 -17.64
C GLU A 513 9.80 25.61 -16.94
N ILE A 514 8.63 25.00 -16.91
CA ILE A 514 8.41 23.69 -16.31
C ILE A 514 9.23 22.62 -17.03
N ALA A 515 9.21 22.59 -18.38
CA ALA A 515 9.94 21.59 -19.16
C ALA A 515 11.46 21.70 -18.98
N ARG A 516 11.99 22.94 -19.00
CA ARG A 516 13.41 23.20 -18.76
C ARG A 516 13.85 22.75 -17.37
N ASN A 517 13.09 23.09 -16.35
CA ASN A 517 13.36 22.67 -14.97
C ASN A 517 13.33 21.13 -14.83
N LEU A 518 12.40 20.47 -15.50
CA LEU A 518 12.30 19.01 -15.51
C LEU A 518 13.52 18.37 -16.20
N GLU A 519 13.92 18.89 -17.36
CA GLU A 519 15.10 18.41 -18.09
C GLU A 519 16.40 18.60 -17.29
N GLN A 520 16.54 19.71 -16.55
CA GLN A 520 17.70 19.95 -15.68
C GLN A 520 17.75 19.00 -14.50
N ARG A 521 16.60 18.64 -13.90
CA ARG A 521 16.53 17.68 -12.80
C ARG A 521 16.73 16.24 -13.28
N LEU A 522 16.30 15.92 -14.49
CA LEU A 522 16.33 14.58 -15.07
C LEU A 522 17.05 14.60 -16.44
N PRO A 523 18.36 14.84 -16.49
CA PRO A 523 19.10 15.12 -17.73
C PRO A 523 19.14 13.96 -18.73
N HIS A 524 18.78 12.74 -18.31
CA HIS A 524 18.74 11.53 -19.16
C HIS A 524 17.33 11.02 -19.42
N PHE A 525 16.32 11.83 -19.11
CA PHE A 525 14.93 11.48 -19.30
C PHE A 525 14.42 12.05 -20.62
N ASP A 526 14.45 11.22 -21.68
CA ASP A 526 14.16 11.64 -23.06
C ASP A 526 12.80 12.32 -23.23
N LEU A 527 11.80 11.90 -22.47
CA LEU A 527 10.47 12.52 -22.52
C LEU A 527 10.47 13.97 -22.03
N ALA A 528 11.32 14.30 -21.04
CA ALA A 528 11.50 15.68 -20.58
C ALA A 528 12.12 16.57 -21.68
N THR A 529 13.16 16.05 -22.36
CA THR A 529 13.80 16.71 -23.49
C THR A 529 12.81 16.91 -24.66
N ALA A 530 12.01 15.88 -24.97
CA ALA A 530 11.02 15.97 -26.06
C ALA A 530 9.89 16.98 -25.74
N VAL A 531 9.39 17.03 -24.50
CA VAL A 531 8.36 18.01 -24.14
C VAL A 531 8.91 19.42 -24.08
N HIS A 532 10.19 19.62 -23.76
CA HIS A 532 10.87 20.90 -23.84
C HIS A 532 10.94 21.39 -25.30
N ALA A 533 11.38 20.53 -26.23
CA ALA A 533 11.37 20.83 -27.66
C ALA A 533 9.95 21.19 -28.16
N TYR A 534 8.93 20.46 -27.71
CA TYR A 534 7.53 20.77 -28.05
C TYR A 534 7.10 22.14 -27.54
N ALA A 535 7.39 22.48 -26.28
CA ALA A 535 7.05 23.78 -25.72
C ALA A 535 7.76 24.94 -26.42
N LEU A 536 9.04 24.78 -26.79
CA LEU A 536 9.80 25.75 -27.60
C LEU A 536 9.16 25.92 -28.99
N ALA A 537 8.82 24.84 -29.67
CA ALA A 537 8.17 24.89 -30.98
C ALA A 537 6.82 25.65 -30.94
N CYS A 538 5.98 25.35 -29.95
CA CYS A 538 4.70 26.03 -29.73
C CYS A 538 4.87 27.55 -29.44
N SER A 539 6.00 27.94 -28.85
CA SER A 539 6.28 29.37 -28.56
C SER A 539 6.86 30.16 -29.75
N GLY A 540 7.12 29.48 -30.89
CA GLY A 540 7.79 30.05 -32.05
C GLY A 540 9.34 30.06 -31.98
N GLN A 541 9.94 29.49 -30.97
CA GLN A 541 11.41 29.35 -30.82
C GLN A 541 11.91 28.14 -31.64
N ALA A 542 11.70 28.18 -32.96
CA ALA A 542 11.88 27.06 -33.86
C ALA A 542 13.34 26.54 -33.90
N GLU A 543 14.33 27.45 -33.92
CA GLU A 543 15.75 27.07 -33.99
C GLU A 543 16.20 26.34 -32.70
N GLU A 544 15.79 26.84 -31.53
CA GLU A 544 16.10 26.18 -30.26
C GLU A 544 15.44 24.79 -30.19
N ALA A 545 14.20 24.68 -30.64
CA ALA A 545 13.49 23.38 -30.71
C ALA A 545 14.22 22.39 -31.62
N ARG A 546 14.71 22.82 -32.80
CA ARG A 546 15.48 21.96 -33.72
C ARG A 546 16.77 21.46 -33.10
N VAL A 547 17.55 22.32 -32.44
CA VAL A 547 18.78 21.93 -31.75
C VAL A 547 18.52 20.83 -30.72
N VAL A 548 17.43 20.94 -29.95
CA VAL A 548 17.06 19.91 -28.97
C VAL A 548 16.68 18.60 -29.66
N LEU A 549 15.91 18.65 -30.75
CA LEU A 549 15.50 17.46 -31.51
C LEU A 549 16.67 16.77 -32.20
N GLU A 550 17.62 17.52 -32.80
CA GLU A 550 18.84 16.98 -33.41
C GLU A 550 19.69 16.24 -32.38
N ARG A 551 19.84 16.79 -31.18
CA ARG A 551 20.50 16.08 -30.06
C ARG A 551 19.81 14.75 -29.74
N MET A 552 18.48 14.71 -29.71
CA MET A 552 17.72 13.48 -29.48
C MET A 552 17.92 12.46 -30.61
N GLN A 553 17.89 12.91 -31.87
CA GLN A 553 18.16 12.04 -33.02
C GLN A 553 19.57 11.42 -32.95
N TRP A 554 20.58 12.22 -32.55
CA TRP A 554 21.94 11.71 -32.35
C TRP A 554 21.98 10.64 -31.26
N LEU A 555 21.37 10.89 -30.10
CA LEU A 555 21.26 9.90 -29.01
C LEU A 555 20.53 8.62 -29.44
N GLY A 556 19.53 8.74 -30.29
CA GLY A 556 18.74 7.62 -30.82
C GLY A 556 19.53 6.68 -31.75
N ARG A 557 20.75 7.08 -32.22
CA ARG A 557 21.68 6.20 -32.94
C ARG A 557 22.49 5.32 -32.02
N GLU A 558 22.71 5.78 -30.79
CA GLU A 558 23.55 5.11 -29.80
C GLU A 558 22.73 4.19 -28.86
N ARG A 559 21.46 4.53 -28.63
CA ARG A 559 20.59 3.83 -27.69
C ARG A 559 19.11 3.99 -28.04
N PHE A 560 18.27 3.14 -27.45
CA PHE A 560 16.84 3.35 -27.47
C PHE A 560 16.46 4.67 -26.79
N ILE A 561 15.55 5.42 -27.40
CA ILE A 561 14.91 6.63 -26.84
C ILE A 561 13.38 6.46 -26.92
N ALA A 562 12.67 6.92 -25.87
CA ALA A 562 11.21 6.93 -25.85
C ALA A 562 10.66 8.08 -26.72
N ARG A 563 10.04 7.76 -27.86
CA ARG A 563 9.57 8.74 -28.86
C ARG A 563 8.14 9.22 -28.62
N GLY A 564 7.73 9.35 -27.34
CA GLY A 564 6.34 9.69 -27.01
C GLY A 564 5.90 11.08 -27.40
N PHE A 565 6.79 12.08 -27.30
CA PHE A 565 6.48 13.49 -27.50
C PHE A 565 7.19 14.12 -28.71
N THR A 566 8.20 13.48 -29.31
CA THR A 566 8.96 13.99 -30.44
C THR A 566 8.09 14.25 -31.68
N PRO A 567 7.13 13.37 -32.08
CA PRO A 567 6.28 13.65 -33.22
C PRO A 567 5.50 14.97 -33.08
N ALA A 568 5.01 15.26 -31.86
CA ALA A 568 4.25 16.48 -31.62
C ALA A 568 5.13 17.73 -31.75
N ALA A 569 6.41 17.67 -31.38
CA ALA A 569 7.35 18.78 -31.55
C ALA A 569 7.59 19.09 -33.03
N TYR A 570 7.77 18.07 -33.88
CA TYR A 570 7.90 18.25 -35.33
C TYR A 570 6.63 18.81 -35.98
N VAL A 571 5.44 18.32 -35.56
CA VAL A 571 4.16 18.87 -36.02
C VAL A 571 4.05 20.36 -35.65
N ALA A 572 4.45 20.74 -34.44
CA ALA A 572 4.43 22.15 -34.02
C ALA A 572 5.41 23.04 -34.81
N LEU A 573 6.51 22.46 -35.34
CA LEU A 573 7.44 23.11 -36.25
C LEU A 573 6.93 23.15 -37.71
N GLY A 574 5.80 22.48 -38.03
CA GLY A 574 5.30 22.35 -39.39
C GLY A 574 5.99 21.25 -40.22
N ASP A 575 6.85 20.46 -39.61
CA ASP A 575 7.60 19.38 -40.26
C ASP A 575 6.87 18.03 -40.09
N ASN A 576 5.81 17.86 -40.88
CA ASN A 576 5.00 16.65 -40.84
C ASN A 576 5.75 15.39 -41.32
N GLU A 577 6.75 15.56 -42.21
CA GLU A 577 7.56 14.44 -42.72
C GLU A 577 8.46 13.87 -41.63
N ALA A 578 9.15 14.73 -40.90
CA ALA A 578 9.95 14.32 -39.75
C ALA A 578 9.06 13.71 -38.64
N ALA A 579 7.87 14.23 -38.41
CA ALA A 579 6.93 13.64 -37.45
C ALA A 579 6.52 12.21 -37.84
N LEU A 580 6.26 11.93 -39.12
CA LEU A 580 5.96 10.60 -39.62
C LEU A 580 7.18 9.66 -39.52
N ALA A 581 8.39 10.17 -39.78
CA ALA A 581 9.62 9.41 -39.59
C ALA A 581 9.83 8.98 -38.14
N GLU A 582 9.55 9.86 -37.17
CA GLU A 582 9.60 9.53 -35.73
C GLU A 582 8.55 8.47 -35.36
N LEU A 583 7.35 8.53 -35.92
CA LEU A 583 6.30 7.52 -35.68
C LEU A 583 6.69 6.15 -36.28
N ARG A 584 7.30 6.11 -37.48
CA ARG A 584 7.86 4.87 -38.04
C ARG A 584 8.88 4.26 -37.12
N ALA A 585 9.87 5.06 -36.70
CA ALA A 585 10.90 4.60 -35.78
C ALA A 585 10.33 4.13 -34.43
N ALA A 586 9.25 4.76 -33.97
CA ALA A 586 8.54 4.32 -32.77
C ALA A 586 7.85 2.95 -32.95
N ASP A 587 7.21 2.71 -34.11
CA ASP A 587 6.60 1.42 -34.42
C ASP A 587 7.63 0.31 -34.57
N GLU A 588 8.70 0.54 -35.34
CA GLU A 588 9.81 -0.41 -35.54
C GLU A 588 10.46 -0.82 -34.22
N ALA A 589 10.68 0.16 -33.32
CA ALA A 589 11.25 -0.09 -32.00
C ALA A 589 10.22 -0.61 -30.97
N ARG A 590 8.97 -0.84 -31.37
CA ARG A 590 7.88 -1.22 -30.45
C ARG A 590 7.73 -0.27 -29.26
N CYS A 591 7.93 1.02 -29.49
CA CYS A 591 7.88 2.04 -28.45
C CYS A 591 6.50 2.05 -27.74
N PRO A 592 6.44 1.99 -26.43
CA PRO A 592 5.16 1.96 -25.68
C PRO A 592 4.25 3.16 -25.91
N TRP A 593 4.80 4.26 -26.35
CA TRP A 593 4.05 5.50 -26.62
C TRP A 593 3.41 5.56 -28.01
N PHE A 594 3.73 4.60 -28.90
CA PHE A 594 3.32 4.63 -30.30
C PHE A 594 1.80 4.76 -30.45
N PHE A 595 1.03 3.87 -29.86
CA PHE A 595 -0.43 3.90 -30.00
C PHE A 595 -1.08 5.14 -29.39
N GLN A 596 -0.59 5.61 -28.24
CA GLN A 596 -1.06 6.85 -27.63
C GLN A 596 -0.77 8.06 -28.53
N ALA A 597 0.41 8.12 -29.16
CA ALA A 597 0.78 9.19 -30.07
C ALA A 597 -0.17 9.29 -31.26
N LEU A 598 -0.59 8.15 -31.83
CA LEU A 598 -1.53 8.12 -32.97
C LEU A 598 -2.90 8.73 -32.67
N ALA A 599 -3.31 8.78 -31.41
CA ALA A 599 -4.57 9.39 -30.99
C ALA A 599 -4.41 10.79 -30.38
N ASP A 600 -3.17 11.20 -30.13
CA ASP A 600 -2.87 12.49 -29.48
C ASP A 600 -3.44 13.69 -30.28
N PRO A 601 -4.22 14.60 -29.64
CA PRO A 601 -4.75 15.78 -30.28
C PRO A 601 -3.68 16.69 -30.92
N ARG A 602 -2.46 16.67 -30.42
CA ARG A 602 -1.31 17.42 -30.97
C ARG A 602 -0.91 16.96 -32.37
N LEU A 603 -1.21 15.69 -32.73
CA LEU A 603 -0.95 15.13 -34.07
C LEU A 603 -2.12 15.25 -35.05
N LYS A 604 -3.17 16.01 -34.69
CA LYS A 604 -4.31 16.26 -35.58
C LYS A 604 -3.92 16.71 -36.99
N PRO A 605 -2.87 17.55 -37.21
CA PRO A 605 -2.44 17.95 -38.56
C PRO A 605 -2.01 16.78 -39.47
N LEU A 606 -1.63 15.61 -38.92
CA LEU A 606 -1.27 14.43 -39.71
C LEU A 606 -2.48 13.63 -40.18
N ARG A 607 -3.69 13.90 -39.68
CA ARG A 607 -4.91 13.18 -40.08
C ARG A 607 -5.18 13.37 -41.57
N GLY A 608 -5.56 12.27 -42.24
CA GLY A 608 -5.76 12.25 -43.69
C GLY A 608 -4.48 11.93 -44.48
N ASN A 609 -3.29 11.91 -43.83
CA ASN A 609 -2.10 11.40 -44.47
C ASN A 609 -2.19 9.85 -44.58
N PRO A 610 -2.00 9.27 -45.79
CA PRO A 610 -2.19 7.81 -46.00
C PRO A 610 -1.28 6.95 -45.11
N GLU A 611 -0.08 7.40 -44.79
CA GLU A 611 0.85 6.69 -43.92
C GLU A 611 0.40 6.73 -42.47
N PHE A 612 -0.01 7.90 -41.98
CA PHE A 612 -0.53 8.05 -40.64
C PHE A 612 -1.78 7.20 -40.39
N GLU A 613 -2.71 7.17 -41.37
CA GLU A 613 -3.91 6.36 -41.28
C GLU A 613 -3.61 4.85 -41.33
N ARG A 614 -2.59 4.39 -42.09
CA ARG A 614 -2.11 3.01 -42.01
C ARG A 614 -1.60 2.63 -40.64
N MET A 615 -0.82 3.51 -39.98
CA MET A 615 -0.35 3.28 -38.61
C MET A 615 -1.53 3.20 -37.63
N ARG A 616 -2.53 4.06 -37.78
CA ARG A 616 -3.74 4.03 -36.94
C ARG A 616 -4.56 2.75 -37.14
N ALA A 617 -4.56 2.20 -38.35
CA ALA A 617 -5.25 0.95 -38.66
C ALA A 617 -4.65 -0.27 -37.96
N ILE A 618 -3.39 -0.23 -37.49
CA ILE A 618 -2.75 -1.35 -36.78
C ILE A 618 -3.57 -1.75 -35.54
N LEU A 619 -3.93 -0.77 -34.71
CA LEU A 619 -4.72 -1.04 -33.49
C LEU A 619 -6.11 -1.58 -33.82
N LEU A 620 -6.77 -1.02 -34.85
CA LEU A 620 -8.08 -1.48 -35.30
C LEU A 620 -8.05 -2.92 -35.82
N ALA A 621 -6.96 -3.30 -36.50
CA ALA A 621 -6.78 -4.67 -36.94
C ALA A 621 -6.62 -5.64 -35.76
N MET A 622 -5.82 -5.28 -34.77
CA MET A 622 -5.66 -6.08 -33.55
C MET A 622 -7.00 -6.25 -32.79
N GLU A 623 -7.84 -5.21 -32.74
CA GLU A 623 -9.16 -5.29 -32.09
C GLU A 623 -10.14 -6.17 -32.90
N ALA A 624 -10.10 -6.08 -34.23
CA ALA A 624 -10.93 -6.91 -35.10
C ALA A 624 -10.56 -8.41 -35.06
N GLU A 625 -9.29 -8.75 -34.85
CA GLU A 625 -8.84 -10.14 -34.66
C GLU A 625 -9.47 -10.74 -33.38
N VAL A 626 -9.51 -10.00 -32.29
CA VAL A 626 -10.12 -10.47 -31.02
C VAL A 626 -11.62 -10.69 -31.14
N GLU A 627 -12.33 -9.88 -31.94
CA GLU A 627 -13.77 -10.05 -32.14
C GLU A 627 -14.12 -11.30 -33.00
N GLN A 628 -13.14 -11.87 -33.69
CA GLN A 628 -13.30 -13.07 -34.53
C GLN A 628 -12.92 -14.39 -33.83
N GLU A 629 -12.14 -14.30 -32.72
CA GLU A 629 -11.82 -15.42 -31.84
C GLU A 629 -12.94 -15.66 -30.80
#